data_c49fcd88a40129c331790013d25c3dd7
#
_entry.id   c49fcd88a40129c331790013d25c3dd7
#
_cell.length_a   1.000
_cell.length_b   1.000
_cell.length_c   1.000
_cell.angle_alpha   90.00
_cell.angle_beta   90.00
_cell.angle_gamma   90.00
#
_symmetry.space_group_name_H-M   'P 1'
#
loop_
_entity.id
_entity.type
_entity.pdbx_description
1 polymer ?
#
loop_
_entity_poly.entity_id
_entity_poly.type
_entity_poly.pdbx_seq_one_letter_code
_entity_poly.pdbx_strand_id
1 'polypeptide(L)'
;MALTAQQEADLLSMLDAYKNGEQIDDLPAASMDATDKKIEVFDTKSGSSQCMDLTAAVDMANAPWCGRVWRTDLATPTAATYCGSLEILKNLKDILELGGYLVKNDHSRRKLDPTNHYRFANGETAKLDGSMGHYQWGWGKPFYFARWTQGNLEYEAVSLYPIKGQYNYRIPVGSISATGLAALDRTTDTLVSYINDDVRYRGGNNNANYDGKYNSLLGHCATNRTTAQFAAAAHKNGTGWLAGTMRGAAVVKILVEIIMGTRNVQAALNANKDANGLYQGGFGTGVTNWDWTSWSNHNGNNPILHMSAGVDMADGLGVKEVPVVKADGTTAFTAKVPVFFGLKNFFGYIWRVSEDELAEANADKTMKHWVTPSIYGTYTYGSTAGMVLKSTAPTYPGGWIKRMSYDGLEMWPTEVGGSESTYQGDHYWNSSNISSGFRAVFRGAHTNHGGPAGCGAVNVNNAVTNANANIGSPLCEFAEEFPLVPEYYAVV
;
A
#
# COMPACT_ATOMS: atom_id res chain seq x y z
N MET A 1 -35.87 0.32 -23.01
CA MET A 1 -37.26 0.85 -22.93
C MET A 1 -37.13 2.35 -22.75
N ALA A 2 -37.88 3.17 -23.50
CA ALA A 2 -37.87 4.60 -23.25
C ALA A 2 -38.50 4.88 -21.86
N LEU A 3 -37.98 5.89 -21.17
CA LEU A 3 -38.54 6.35 -19.89
C LEU A 3 -39.99 6.82 -20.10
N THR A 4 -40.82 6.67 -19.13
CA THR A 4 -42.15 7.31 -19.14
C THR A 4 -41.98 8.82 -18.92
N ALA A 5 -42.93 9.63 -19.39
CA ALA A 5 -42.86 11.09 -19.21
C ALA A 5 -42.74 11.49 -17.73
N GLN A 6 -43.33 10.70 -16.80
CA GLN A 6 -43.16 10.92 -15.36
C GLN A 6 -41.72 10.62 -14.90
N GLN A 7 -41.12 9.57 -15.39
CA GLN A 7 -39.74 9.21 -15.06
C GLN A 7 -38.71 10.23 -15.60
N GLU A 8 -38.99 10.82 -16.77
CA GLU A 8 -38.18 11.92 -17.31
C GLU A 8 -38.32 13.19 -16.47
N ALA A 9 -39.53 13.51 -16.03
CA ALA A 9 -39.78 14.65 -15.17
C ALA A 9 -39.12 14.50 -13.80
N ASP A 10 -39.21 13.30 -13.19
CA ASP A 10 -38.58 12.99 -11.90
C ASP A 10 -37.04 13.09 -12.03
N LEU A 11 -36.44 12.57 -13.11
CA LEU A 11 -35.00 12.65 -13.38
C LEU A 11 -34.54 14.10 -13.57
N LEU A 12 -35.32 14.91 -14.31
CA LEU A 12 -35.01 16.34 -14.51
C LEU A 12 -35.11 17.12 -13.18
N SER A 13 -36.10 16.79 -12.35
CA SER A 13 -36.24 17.37 -11.01
C SER A 13 -35.04 17.00 -10.11
N MET A 14 -34.60 15.75 -10.12
CA MET A 14 -33.43 15.33 -9.38
C MET A 14 -32.14 16.03 -9.87
N LEU A 15 -31.97 16.21 -11.18
CA LEU A 15 -30.84 16.92 -11.77
C LEU A 15 -30.85 18.42 -11.42
N ASP A 16 -32.04 19.05 -11.38
CA ASP A 16 -32.18 20.44 -11.00
C ASP A 16 -31.94 20.67 -9.50
N ALA A 17 -32.48 19.81 -8.64
CA ALA A 17 -32.20 19.85 -7.20
C ALA A 17 -30.70 19.70 -6.93
N TYR A 18 -30.05 18.80 -7.64
CA TYR A 18 -28.59 18.62 -7.57
C TYR A 18 -27.82 19.88 -8.01
N LYS A 19 -28.20 20.53 -9.10
CA LYS A 19 -27.59 21.78 -9.57
C LYS A 19 -27.77 22.92 -8.55
N ASN A 20 -28.85 22.92 -7.79
CA ASN A 20 -29.18 23.92 -6.78
C ASN A 20 -28.58 23.62 -5.40
N GLY A 21 -27.90 22.47 -5.21
CA GLY A 21 -27.29 22.06 -3.94
C GLY A 21 -28.33 21.57 -2.90
N GLU A 22 -29.53 21.18 -3.34
CA GLU A 22 -30.56 20.63 -2.48
C GLU A 22 -30.20 19.16 -2.09
N GLN A 23 -30.59 18.73 -0.90
CA GLN A 23 -30.40 17.35 -0.48
C GLN A 23 -31.40 16.44 -1.16
N ILE A 24 -30.97 15.25 -1.60
CA ILE A 24 -31.85 14.29 -2.31
C ILE A 24 -32.95 13.73 -1.40
N ASP A 25 -32.75 13.79 -0.09
CA ASP A 25 -33.80 13.38 0.90
C ASP A 25 -35.08 14.20 0.83
N ASP A 26 -35.06 15.40 0.19
CA ASP A 26 -36.19 16.26 0.00
C ASP A 26 -36.98 15.98 -1.30
N LEU A 27 -36.49 15.04 -2.12
CA LEU A 27 -37.15 14.67 -3.37
C LEU A 27 -38.31 13.66 -3.12
N PRO A 28 -39.44 13.77 -3.84
CA PRO A 28 -40.53 12.80 -3.72
C PRO A 28 -40.00 11.39 -4.01
N ALA A 29 -40.32 10.44 -3.14
CA ALA A 29 -39.97 9.05 -3.30
C ALA A 29 -40.48 8.51 -4.64
N ALA A 30 -39.60 8.48 -5.64
CA ALA A 30 -39.91 7.85 -6.91
C ALA A 30 -40.00 6.33 -6.69
N SER A 31 -41.15 5.75 -6.94
CA SER A 31 -41.36 4.30 -6.94
C SER A 31 -40.66 3.71 -8.18
N MET A 32 -39.34 3.68 -8.19
CA MET A 32 -38.55 3.18 -9.31
C MET A 32 -37.89 1.85 -8.94
N ASP A 33 -38.31 0.78 -9.60
CA ASP A 33 -37.54 -0.44 -9.63
C ASP A 33 -36.24 -0.17 -10.44
N ALA A 34 -35.15 -0.03 -9.71
CA ALA A 34 -33.88 0.55 -10.22
C ALA A 34 -33.02 -0.46 -10.98
N THR A 35 -33.43 -1.72 -11.12
CA THR A 35 -32.56 -2.81 -11.55
C THR A 35 -32.17 -2.81 -13.03
N ASP A 36 -32.86 -2.04 -13.89
CA ASP A 36 -32.61 -2.04 -15.35
C ASP A 36 -32.44 -0.65 -15.99
N LYS A 37 -32.22 0.41 -15.22
CA LYS A 37 -32.20 1.78 -15.74
C LYS A 37 -30.77 2.28 -15.93
N LYS A 38 -30.46 2.70 -17.14
CA LYS A 38 -29.18 3.29 -17.53
C LYS A 38 -29.38 4.73 -17.96
N ILE A 39 -28.50 5.59 -17.51
CA ILE A 39 -28.38 6.98 -17.99
C ILE A 39 -27.24 7.03 -18.99
N GLU A 40 -27.47 7.66 -20.14
CA GLU A 40 -26.43 7.96 -21.08
C GLU A 40 -25.62 9.17 -20.59
N VAL A 41 -24.33 8.95 -20.33
CA VAL A 41 -23.41 10.02 -19.92
C VAL A 41 -22.48 10.28 -21.08
N PHE A 42 -22.47 11.52 -21.56
CA PHE A 42 -21.57 11.95 -22.62
C PHE A 42 -20.24 12.38 -22.05
N ASP A 43 -19.18 11.63 -22.39
CA ASP A 43 -17.81 12.02 -22.04
C ASP A 43 -17.30 13.05 -23.07
N THR A 44 -17.16 14.28 -22.62
CA THR A 44 -16.68 15.39 -23.47
C THR A 44 -15.22 15.25 -23.90
N LYS A 45 -14.42 14.44 -23.22
CA LYS A 45 -13.01 14.20 -23.58
C LYS A 45 -12.87 13.15 -24.66
N SER A 46 -13.59 12.05 -24.56
CA SER A 46 -13.54 10.97 -25.55
C SER A 46 -14.52 11.17 -26.71
N GLY A 47 -15.47 12.09 -26.58
CA GLY A 47 -16.53 12.30 -27.57
C GLY A 47 -17.48 11.11 -27.68
N SER A 48 -17.53 10.24 -26.67
CA SER A 48 -18.33 9.02 -26.66
C SER A 48 -19.40 9.05 -25.58
N SER A 49 -20.53 8.42 -25.84
CA SER A 49 -21.57 8.18 -24.85
C SER A 49 -21.33 6.87 -24.11
N GLN A 50 -21.43 6.89 -22.79
CA GLN A 50 -21.42 5.70 -21.96
C GLN A 50 -22.75 5.58 -21.23
N CYS A 51 -23.26 4.36 -21.14
CA CYS A 51 -24.43 4.08 -20.32
C CYS A 51 -24.01 3.80 -18.89
N MET A 52 -24.51 4.59 -17.96
CA MET A 52 -24.31 4.41 -16.52
C MET A 52 -25.59 3.91 -15.87
N ASP A 53 -25.48 2.98 -14.94
CA ASP A 53 -26.62 2.59 -14.09
C ASP A 53 -27.13 3.79 -13.29
N LEU A 54 -28.46 3.93 -13.18
CA LEU A 54 -29.07 5.07 -12.47
C LEU A 54 -28.66 5.10 -10.99
N THR A 55 -28.55 3.92 -10.36
CA THR A 55 -28.09 3.82 -8.99
C THR A 55 -26.66 4.34 -8.87
N ALA A 56 -25.78 3.93 -9.79
CA ALA A 56 -24.41 4.42 -9.83
C ALA A 56 -24.33 5.95 -10.07
N ALA A 57 -25.21 6.51 -10.90
CA ALA A 57 -25.25 7.96 -11.14
C ALA A 57 -25.76 8.75 -9.92
N VAL A 58 -26.75 8.24 -9.22
CA VAL A 58 -27.25 8.81 -7.96
C VAL A 58 -26.19 8.67 -6.86
N ASP A 59 -25.56 7.52 -6.75
CA ASP A 59 -24.48 7.30 -5.82
C ASP A 59 -23.27 8.22 -6.11
N MET A 60 -22.93 8.47 -7.37
CA MET A 60 -21.91 9.46 -7.74
C MET A 60 -22.30 10.89 -7.33
N ALA A 61 -23.56 11.26 -7.46
CA ALA A 61 -24.05 12.58 -7.07
C ALA A 61 -23.94 12.82 -5.56
N ASN A 62 -24.19 11.78 -4.78
CA ASN A 62 -24.18 11.80 -3.30
C ASN A 62 -22.93 11.19 -2.71
N ALA A 63 -21.93 10.77 -3.52
CA ALA A 63 -20.80 9.99 -3.06
C ALA A 63 -20.20 10.60 -1.79
N PRO A 64 -20.52 10.08 -0.60
CA PRO A 64 -19.89 10.56 0.61
C PRO A 64 -18.44 10.08 0.57
N TRP A 65 -17.54 11.00 0.78
CA TRP A 65 -16.13 10.72 0.97
C TRP A 65 -15.78 10.81 2.46
N CYS A 66 -14.68 10.21 2.85
CA CYS A 66 -14.14 10.32 4.19
C CYS A 66 -12.63 10.53 4.15
N GLY A 67 -12.09 11.09 5.21
CA GLY A 67 -10.65 11.32 5.27
C GLY A 67 -10.17 11.95 6.57
N ARG A 68 -8.97 12.49 6.50
CA ARG A 68 -8.30 13.21 7.60
C ARG A 68 -7.87 14.59 7.17
N VAL A 69 -7.83 15.50 8.15
CA VAL A 69 -7.30 16.84 8.01
C VAL A 69 -6.09 16.99 8.91
N TRP A 70 -4.99 17.40 8.34
CA TRP A 70 -3.73 17.62 9.04
C TRP A 70 -3.44 19.10 9.14
N ARG A 71 -2.97 19.57 10.29
CA ARG A 71 -2.49 20.93 10.49
C ARG A 71 -1.03 21.03 10.05
N THR A 72 -0.76 21.72 8.93
CA THR A 72 0.61 21.85 8.39
C THR A 72 1.50 22.80 9.19
N ASP A 73 0.89 23.61 10.05
CA ASP A 73 1.57 24.51 10.99
C ASP A 73 1.92 23.81 12.34
N LEU A 74 1.42 22.61 12.57
CA LEU A 74 1.76 21.78 13.74
C LEU A 74 2.75 20.70 13.37
N ALA A 75 3.69 20.45 14.27
CA ALA A 75 4.69 19.41 14.07
C ALA A 75 4.18 17.99 14.48
N THR A 76 3.06 17.88 15.16
CA THR A 76 2.54 16.62 15.69
C THR A 76 1.90 15.75 14.60
N PRO A 77 2.44 14.57 14.26
CA PRO A 77 1.93 13.74 13.17
C PRO A 77 0.59 13.05 13.49
N THR A 78 0.14 13.10 14.74
CA THR A 78 -1.14 12.54 15.21
C THR A 78 -2.25 13.59 15.31
N ALA A 79 -1.96 14.84 14.98
CA ALA A 79 -2.93 15.95 15.09
C ALA A 79 -3.90 15.98 13.90
N ALA A 80 -4.46 14.82 13.52
CA ALA A 80 -5.46 14.72 12.49
C ALA A 80 -6.87 14.75 13.08
N THR A 81 -7.76 15.50 12.43
CA THR A 81 -9.19 15.39 12.64
C THR A 81 -9.81 14.62 11.47
N TYR A 82 -10.98 14.01 11.67
CA TYR A 82 -11.70 13.43 10.54
C TYR A 82 -12.39 14.53 9.70
N CYS A 83 -12.61 14.23 8.43
CA CYS A 83 -13.41 15.06 7.52
C CYS A 83 -14.28 14.18 6.63
N GLY A 84 -15.34 14.77 6.07
CA GLY A 84 -16.35 14.02 5.32
C GLY A 84 -17.19 13.12 6.23
N SER A 85 -17.64 11.99 5.72
CA SER A 85 -18.55 11.08 6.41
C SER A 85 -17.82 10.28 7.50
N LEU A 86 -18.21 10.50 8.76
CA LEU A 86 -17.74 9.72 9.90
C LEU A 86 -18.15 8.24 9.77
N GLU A 87 -19.36 7.98 9.29
CA GLU A 87 -19.88 6.61 9.17
C GLU A 87 -19.09 5.80 8.15
N ILE A 88 -18.73 6.40 7.00
CA ILE A 88 -17.85 5.76 6.01
C ILE A 88 -16.46 5.51 6.59
N LEU A 89 -15.90 6.48 7.30
CA LEU A 89 -14.56 6.32 7.88
C LEU A 89 -14.50 5.17 8.89
N LYS A 90 -15.51 5.01 9.73
CA LYS A 90 -15.63 3.89 10.68
C LYS A 90 -15.66 2.52 9.99
N ASN A 91 -16.33 2.45 8.83
CA ASN A 91 -16.60 1.23 8.09
C ASN A 91 -15.68 1.08 6.85
N LEU A 92 -14.67 1.94 6.68
CA LEU A 92 -13.86 2.01 5.47
C LEU A 92 -13.18 0.67 5.12
N LYS A 93 -12.73 -0.08 6.14
CA LYS A 93 -12.19 -1.44 5.97
C LYS A 93 -13.18 -2.35 5.23
N ASP A 94 -14.43 -2.36 5.67
CA ASP A 94 -15.46 -3.26 5.12
C ASP A 94 -15.97 -2.75 3.77
N ILE A 95 -16.10 -1.44 3.60
CA ILE A 95 -16.50 -0.78 2.35
C ILE A 95 -15.51 -1.09 1.23
N LEU A 96 -14.21 -0.99 1.51
CA LEU A 96 -13.15 -1.32 0.54
C LEU A 96 -12.84 -2.82 0.46
N GLU A 97 -13.49 -3.64 1.29
CA GLU A 97 -13.26 -5.07 1.39
C GLU A 97 -11.77 -5.42 1.70
N LEU A 98 -11.13 -4.62 2.58
CA LEU A 98 -9.76 -4.88 2.99
C LEU A 98 -9.63 -6.23 3.67
N GLY A 99 -8.55 -6.96 3.38
CA GLY A 99 -8.28 -8.23 4.04
C GLY A 99 -7.46 -9.20 3.22
N GLY A 100 -7.45 -10.47 3.68
CA GLY A 100 -6.75 -11.56 3.03
C GLY A 100 -7.50 -12.13 1.82
N TYR A 101 -6.74 -12.47 0.78
CA TYR A 101 -7.23 -13.10 -0.45
C TYR A 101 -6.29 -14.21 -0.90
N LEU A 102 -6.83 -15.19 -1.64
CA LEU A 102 -6.05 -16.01 -2.57
C LEU A 102 -6.30 -15.50 -3.99
N VAL A 103 -5.22 -15.09 -4.67
CA VAL A 103 -5.26 -14.49 -6.01
C VAL A 103 -4.49 -15.37 -6.97
N LYS A 104 -5.11 -15.79 -8.07
CA LYS A 104 -4.48 -16.57 -9.13
C LYS A 104 -3.78 -15.68 -10.14
N ASN A 105 -2.92 -16.27 -10.97
CA ASN A 105 -2.18 -15.54 -12.00
C ASN A 105 -3.08 -14.85 -13.06
N ASP A 106 -4.33 -15.31 -13.21
CA ASP A 106 -5.36 -14.72 -14.06
C ASP A 106 -6.15 -13.58 -13.36
N HIS A 107 -5.69 -13.12 -12.20
CA HIS A 107 -6.30 -12.10 -11.33
C HIS A 107 -7.61 -12.53 -10.65
N SER A 108 -8.11 -13.73 -10.91
CA SER A 108 -9.26 -14.24 -10.16
C SER A 108 -8.91 -14.35 -8.67
N ARG A 109 -9.81 -13.84 -7.81
CA ARG A 109 -9.55 -13.75 -6.37
C ARG A 109 -10.69 -14.28 -5.54
N ARG A 110 -10.35 -14.88 -4.41
CA ARG A 110 -11.31 -15.33 -3.40
C ARG A 110 -10.93 -14.74 -2.05
N LYS A 111 -11.88 -14.09 -1.40
CA LYS A 111 -11.67 -13.52 -0.06
C LYS A 111 -11.57 -14.63 0.98
N LEU A 112 -10.62 -14.47 1.89
CA LEU A 112 -10.45 -15.36 3.03
C LEU A 112 -11.39 -14.97 4.17
N ASP A 113 -11.61 -15.90 5.09
CA ASP A 113 -12.38 -15.65 6.31
C ASP A 113 -11.61 -14.62 7.18
N PRO A 114 -12.24 -13.50 7.58
CA PRO A 114 -11.59 -12.44 8.32
C PRO A 114 -11.09 -12.86 9.71
N THR A 115 -11.52 -14.02 10.21
CA THR A 115 -11.09 -14.58 11.49
C THR A 115 -10.13 -15.74 11.37
N ASN A 116 -10.01 -16.36 10.18
CA ASN A 116 -9.14 -17.51 9.94
C ASN A 116 -8.74 -17.66 8.46
N HIS A 117 -7.57 -17.21 8.09
CA HIS A 117 -7.08 -17.27 6.69
C HIS A 117 -6.85 -18.70 6.13
N TYR A 118 -6.96 -19.75 6.94
CA TYR A 118 -7.02 -21.12 6.45
C TYR A 118 -8.43 -21.54 5.99
N ARG A 119 -9.35 -20.58 5.88
CA ARG A 119 -10.68 -20.73 5.31
C ARG A 119 -10.99 -19.59 4.35
N PHE A 120 -11.85 -19.86 3.39
CA PHE A 120 -12.50 -18.83 2.61
C PHE A 120 -13.70 -18.23 3.37
N ALA A 121 -14.16 -17.07 2.97
CA ALA A 121 -15.32 -16.40 3.57
C ALA A 121 -16.60 -17.23 3.53
N ASN A 122 -16.72 -18.20 2.63
CA ASN A 122 -17.83 -19.16 2.56
C ASN A 122 -17.63 -20.42 3.44
N GLY A 123 -16.57 -20.48 4.23
CA GLY A 123 -16.26 -21.58 5.16
C GLY A 123 -15.45 -22.74 4.57
N GLU A 124 -15.22 -22.78 3.26
CA GLU A 124 -14.36 -23.81 2.64
C GLU A 124 -12.91 -23.68 3.10
N THR A 125 -12.19 -24.80 3.13
CA THR A 125 -10.76 -24.82 3.47
C THR A 125 -9.94 -24.06 2.43
N ALA A 126 -9.08 -23.16 2.90
CA ALA A 126 -8.09 -22.46 2.10
C ALA A 126 -6.68 -22.96 2.45
N LYS A 127 -5.79 -23.01 1.44
CA LYS A 127 -4.39 -23.36 1.59
C LYS A 127 -3.52 -22.20 1.14
N LEU A 128 -2.57 -21.81 1.98
CA LEU A 128 -1.69 -20.67 1.74
C LEU A 128 -0.36 -21.08 1.08
N ASP A 129 -0.24 -22.34 0.68
CA ASP A 129 0.95 -23.02 0.17
C ASP A 129 1.21 -22.82 -1.34
N GLY A 130 0.35 -22.07 -2.02
CA GLY A 130 0.39 -21.80 -3.46
C GLY A 130 -0.52 -22.69 -4.30
N SER A 131 -1.07 -23.77 -3.74
CA SER A 131 -1.96 -24.68 -4.50
C SER A 131 -3.30 -24.04 -4.91
N MET A 132 -3.70 -22.95 -4.27
CA MET A 132 -4.97 -22.24 -4.51
C MET A 132 -4.78 -20.78 -4.98
N GLY A 133 -3.55 -20.34 -5.20
CA GLY A 133 -3.19 -18.97 -5.58
C GLY A 133 -2.21 -18.33 -4.60
N HIS A 134 -1.86 -17.07 -4.86
CA HIS A 134 -0.99 -16.27 -4.02
C HIS A 134 -1.74 -15.76 -2.79
N TYR A 135 -1.13 -15.86 -1.63
CA TYR A 135 -1.65 -15.28 -0.39
C TYR A 135 -1.38 -13.78 -0.36
N GLN A 136 -2.41 -13.01 -0.63
CA GLN A 136 -2.35 -11.57 -0.79
C GLN A 136 -3.19 -10.86 0.27
N TRP A 137 -2.77 -9.68 0.66
CA TRP A 137 -3.61 -8.65 1.26
C TRP A 137 -4.05 -7.69 0.17
N GLY A 138 -5.32 -7.31 0.17
CA GLY A 138 -5.82 -6.44 -0.88
C GLY A 138 -7.08 -5.69 -0.50
N TRP A 139 -7.56 -4.94 -1.48
CA TRP A 139 -8.84 -4.25 -1.47
C TRP A 139 -9.69 -4.73 -2.64
N GLY A 140 -10.94 -5.09 -2.36
CA GLY A 140 -11.85 -5.70 -3.34
C GLY A 140 -12.65 -4.69 -4.18
N LYS A 141 -12.57 -3.39 -3.84
CA LYS A 141 -13.25 -2.31 -4.57
C LYS A 141 -12.24 -1.30 -5.09
N PRO A 142 -12.37 -0.82 -6.34
CA PRO A 142 -11.62 0.35 -6.76
C PRO A 142 -12.11 1.57 -5.96
N PHE A 143 -11.21 2.52 -5.73
CA PHE A 143 -11.57 3.74 -5.01
C PHE A 143 -10.77 4.93 -5.52
N TYR A 144 -11.15 6.12 -5.09
CA TYR A 144 -10.51 7.38 -5.43
C TYR A 144 -9.82 7.96 -4.22
N PHE A 145 -8.65 8.52 -4.43
CA PHE A 145 -7.90 9.29 -3.46
C PHE A 145 -7.74 10.72 -3.97
N ALA A 146 -8.03 11.70 -3.10
CA ALA A 146 -7.76 13.10 -3.37
C ALA A 146 -7.00 13.74 -2.20
N ARG A 147 -6.12 14.66 -2.55
CA ARG A 147 -5.38 15.47 -1.58
C ARG A 147 -5.39 16.92 -2.01
N TRP A 148 -5.70 17.81 -1.08
CA TRP A 148 -5.70 19.24 -1.33
C TRP A 148 -5.34 20.03 -0.07
N THR A 149 -5.02 21.30 -0.24
CA THR A 149 -4.70 22.20 0.88
C THR A 149 -5.66 23.38 0.89
N GLN A 150 -6.04 23.83 2.08
CA GLN A 150 -6.81 25.03 2.30
C GLN A 150 -6.21 25.80 3.49
N GLY A 151 -5.48 26.87 3.20
CA GLY A 151 -4.68 27.57 4.20
C GLY A 151 -3.62 26.65 4.81
N ASN A 152 -3.64 26.48 6.13
CA ASN A 152 -2.76 25.56 6.87
C ASN A 152 -3.37 24.17 7.12
N LEU A 153 -4.44 23.86 6.42
CA LEU A 153 -5.09 22.55 6.49
C LEU A 153 -4.73 21.74 5.24
N GLU A 154 -4.34 20.50 5.45
CA GLU A 154 -4.10 19.51 4.40
C GLU A 154 -5.09 18.38 4.55
N TYR A 155 -5.84 18.12 3.49
CA TYR A 155 -6.88 17.11 3.41
C TYR A 155 -6.36 15.90 2.66
N GLU A 156 -6.63 14.72 3.18
CA GLU A 156 -6.44 13.43 2.54
C GLU A 156 -7.76 12.65 2.63
N ALA A 157 -8.34 12.34 1.49
CA ALA A 157 -9.66 11.76 1.43
C ALA A 157 -9.76 10.61 0.44
N VAL A 158 -10.62 9.64 0.76
CA VAL A 158 -10.96 8.50 -0.10
C VAL A 158 -12.46 8.39 -0.27
N SER A 159 -12.86 7.82 -1.43
CA SER A 159 -14.26 7.60 -1.79
C SER A 159 -14.36 6.46 -2.79
N LEU A 160 -15.51 5.76 -2.85
CA LEU A 160 -15.79 4.82 -3.94
C LEU A 160 -16.02 5.53 -5.28
N TYR A 161 -16.28 6.84 -5.25
CA TYR A 161 -16.56 7.68 -6.43
C TYR A 161 -15.67 8.92 -6.42
N PRO A 162 -15.49 9.59 -7.57
CA PRO A 162 -14.69 10.81 -7.63
C PRO A 162 -15.18 11.90 -6.66
N ILE A 163 -14.27 12.49 -5.92
CA ILE A 163 -14.54 13.61 -5.01
C ILE A 163 -14.62 14.88 -5.86
N LYS A 164 -15.82 15.46 -5.96
CA LYS A 164 -16.10 16.64 -6.79
C LYS A 164 -15.31 17.87 -6.30
N GLY A 165 -14.89 18.69 -7.24
CA GLY A 165 -14.07 19.87 -6.98
C GLY A 165 -12.61 19.58 -6.69
N GLN A 166 -12.18 18.31 -6.79
CA GLN A 166 -10.82 17.86 -6.50
C GLN A 166 -10.20 17.10 -7.66
N TYR A 167 -8.87 17.07 -7.68
CA TYR A 167 -8.10 16.11 -8.47
C TYR A 167 -8.08 14.76 -7.78
N ASN A 168 -8.50 13.71 -8.47
CA ASN A 168 -8.64 12.38 -7.93
C ASN A 168 -7.69 11.40 -8.62
N TYR A 169 -7.02 10.57 -7.84
CA TYR A 169 -6.32 9.38 -8.31
C TYR A 169 -7.24 8.18 -8.20
N ARG A 170 -7.56 7.55 -9.33
CA ARG A 170 -8.30 6.29 -9.31
C ARG A 170 -7.34 5.17 -8.93
N ILE A 171 -7.63 4.49 -7.84
CA ILE A 171 -6.89 3.33 -7.37
C ILE A 171 -7.64 2.08 -7.80
N PRO A 172 -7.09 1.27 -8.73
CA PRO A 172 -7.75 0.06 -9.19
C PRO A 172 -7.78 -0.99 -8.09
N VAL A 173 -8.58 -2.03 -8.25
CA VAL A 173 -8.49 -3.22 -7.38
C VAL A 173 -7.08 -3.79 -7.46
N GLY A 174 -6.52 -4.13 -6.30
CA GLY A 174 -5.14 -4.61 -6.24
C GLY A 174 -4.83 -5.35 -4.95
N SER A 175 -3.61 -5.87 -4.90
CA SER A 175 -3.14 -6.62 -3.75
C SER A 175 -1.61 -6.63 -3.62
N ILE A 176 -1.15 -6.97 -2.42
CA ILE A 176 0.26 -7.06 -2.05
C ILE A 176 0.44 -8.32 -1.20
N SER A 177 1.59 -8.97 -1.23
CA SER A 177 1.88 -10.12 -0.35
C SER A 177 1.38 -9.89 1.08
N ALA A 178 0.44 -10.70 1.55
CA ALA A 178 -0.16 -10.57 2.88
C ALA A 178 0.88 -10.71 4.02
N THR A 179 2.00 -11.35 3.74
CA THR A 179 3.17 -11.52 4.63
C THR A 179 4.12 -10.31 4.61
N GLY A 180 3.79 -9.27 3.81
CA GLY A 180 4.61 -8.06 3.60
C GLY A 180 5.82 -8.26 2.70
N LEU A 181 6.24 -9.50 2.46
CA LEU A 181 7.32 -9.91 1.58
C LEU A 181 6.95 -11.21 0.87
N ALA A 182 7.63 -11.52 -0.23
CA ALA A 182 7.39 -12.69 -1.07
C ALA A 182 8.50 -13.75 -0.91
N ALA A 183 8.14 -15.00 -1.17
CA ALA A 183 9.08 -16.10 -1.39
C ALA A 183 9.52 -16.14 -2.85
N LEU A 184 10.53 -16.96 -3.14
CA LEU A 184 10.95 -17.25 -4.51
C LEU A 184 10.82 -18.77 -4.77
N ASP A 185 10.11 -19.13 -5.81
CA ASP A 185 10.23 -20.45 -6.40
C ASP A 185 11.59 -20.57 -7.09
N ARG A 186 12.51 -21.28 -6.45
CA ARG A 186 13.92 -21.43 -6.92
C ARG A 186 14.02 -22.29 -8.18
N THR A 187 13.01 -23.10 -8.49
CA THR A 187 13.01 -23.97 -9.67
C THR A 187 12.68 -23.18 -10.94
N THR A 188 11.69 -22.29 -10.85
CA THR A 188 11.24 -21.47 -11.98
C THR A 188 11.78 -20.05 -11.95
N ASP A 189 12.46 -19.67 -10.86
CA ASP A 189 12.90 -18.31 -10.58
C ASP A 189 11.72 -17.32 -10.63
N THR A 190 10.59 -17.67 -10.00
CA THR A 190 9.35 -16.89 -9.97
C THR A 190 9.10 -16.37 -8.57
N LEU A 191 8.81 -15.06 -8.44
CA LEU A 191 8.42 -14.46 -7.18
C LEU A 191 6.98 -14.88 -6.83
N VAL A 192 6.78 -15.39 -5.62
CA VAL A 192 5.49 -15.97 -5.20
C VAL A 192 5.13 -15.53 -3.78
N SER A 193 3.85 -15.40 -3.50
CA SER A 193 3.36 -15.10 -2.14
C SER A 193 2.76 -16.38 -1.54
N TYR A 194 3.62 -17.32 -1.17
CA TYR A 194 3.25 -18.61 -0.58
C TYR A 194 3.85 -18.77 0.81
N ILE A 195 3.15 -19.47 1.69
CA ILE A 195 3.69 -19.99 2.96
C ILE A 195 3.93 -21.48 2.75
N ASN A 196 5.16 -21.84 2.46
CA ASN A 196 5.51 -23.21 2.08
C ASN A 196 6.95 -23.53 2.49
N ASP A 197 7.14 -24.63 3.22
CA ASP A 197 8.41 -25.06 3.79
C ASP A 197 9.19 -26.01 2.86
N ASP A 198 8.72 -26.23 1.63
CA ASP A 198 9.48 -26.99 0.64
C ASP A 198 10.79 -26.26 0.28
N VAL A 199 11.87 -27.03 0.11
CA VAL A 199 13.20 -26.53 -0.25
C VAL A 199 13.19 -25.67 -1.53
N ARG A 200 12.20 -25.86 -2.40
CA ARG A 200 11.95 -25.04 -3.60
C ARG A 200 11.72 -23.58 -3.25
N TYR A 201 11.12 -23.30 -2.08
CA TYR A 201 10.83 -21.95 -1.60
C TYR A 201 11.78 -21.48 -0.49
N ARG A 202 12.97 -22.10 -0.38
CA ARG A 202 13.98 -21.68 0.58
C ARG A 202 14.27 -20.18 0.47
N GLY A 203 14.17 -19.49 1.58
CA GLY A 203 14.32 -18.03 1.64
C GLY A 203 15.74 -17.54 1.65
N GLY A 204 15.90 -16.28 2.01
CA GLY A 204 17.20 -15.61 2.10
C GLY A 204 17.97 -15.66 0.79
N ASN A 205 19.28 -15.88 0.92
CA ASN A 205 20.23 -16.11 -0.18
C ASN A 205 20.26 -17.58 -0.67
N ASN A 206 19.30 -18.41 -0.26
CA ASN A 206 19.21 -19.81 -0.64
C ASN A 206 20.30 -20.72 -0.04
N ASN A 207 20.62 -20.56 1.23
CA ASN A 207 21.65 -21.35 1.91
C ASN A 207 21.04 -22.59 2.61
N ALA A 208 21.25 -23.78 2.03
CA ALA A 208 20.76 -25.06 2.54
C ALA A 208 21.36 -25.48 3.91
N ASN A 209 22.47 -24.89 4.33
CA ASN A 209 23.14 -25.23 5.59
C ASN A 209 22.26 -24.97 6.83
N TYR A 210 21.22 -24.18 6.68
CA TYR A 210 20.28 -23.83 7.76
C TYR A 210 18.98 -24.65 7.75
N ASP A 211 18.70 -25.40 6.70
CA ASP A 211 17.48 -26.20 6.60
C ASP A 211 17.34 -27.20 7.77
N GLY A 212 16.15 -27.31 8.31
CA GLY A 212 15.85 -28.23 9.43
C GLY A 212 16.37 -27.80 10.80
N LYS A 213 16.86 -26.58 10.96
CA LYS A 213 17.33 -26.00 12.23
C LYS A 213 16.41 -24.86 12.70
N TYR A 214 16.57 -24.41 13.94
CA TYR A 214 15.81 -23.27 14.48
C TYR A 214 15.99 -21.97 13.68
N ASN A 215 17.14 -21.80 13.03
CA ASN A 215 17.42 -20.70 12.12
C ASN A 215 17.24 -21.10 10.65
N SER A 216 16.35 -22.02 10.37
CA SER A 216 15.99 -22.51 9.02
C SER A 216 15.57 -21.37 8.10
N LEU A 217 15.89 -21.52 6.81
CA LEU A 217 15.42 -20.63 5.74
C LEU A 217 14.19 -21.18 5.02
N LEU A 218 13.71 -22.38 5.37
CA LEU A 218 12.48 -22.93 4.83
C LEU A 218 11.29 -22.10 5.27
N GLY A 219 10.40 -21.76 4.35
CA GLY A 219 9.25 -20.89 4.61
C GLY A 219 9.57 -19.42 4.91
N HIS A 220 10.80 -18.97 4.67
CA HIS A 220 11.18 -17.57 4.80
C HIS A 220 11.14 -16.83 3.46
N CYS A 221 11.03 -15.47 3.52
CA CYS A 221 11.00 -14.64 2.31
C CYS A 221 12.33 -14.65 1.57
N ALA A 222 12.29 -14.40 0.26
CA ALA A 222 13.47 -14.23 -0.57
C ALA A 222 14.16 -12.91 -0.29
N THR A 223 15.49 -12.93 -0.24
CA THR A 223 16.35 -11.74 -0.15
C THR A 223 17.57 -11.88 -1.06
N ASN A 224 18.48 -10.90 -0.99
CA ASN A 224 19.75 -10.90 -1.69
C ASN A 224 19.62 -10.96 -3.22
N ARG A 225 18.70 -10.16 -3.76
CA ARG A 225 18.49 -9.93 -5.19
C ARG A 225 18.37 -8.44 -5.47
N THR A 226 18.76 -8.02 -6.65
CA THR A 226 18.57 -6.64 -7.11
C THR A 226 17.08 -6.39 -7.40
N THR A 227 16.69 -5.11 -7.46
CA THR A 227 15.32 -4.74 -7.88
C THR A 227 14.97 -5.34 -9.23
N ALA A 228 15.89 -5.26 -10.22
CA ALA A 228 15.68 -5.84 -11.55
C ALA A 228 15.45 -7.36 -11.51
N GLN A 229 16.16 -8.09 -10.64
CA GLN A 229 15.96 -9.53 -10.50
C GLN A 229 14.64 -9.88 -9.83
N PHE A 230 14.18 -9.08 -8.85
CA PHE A 230 12.86 -9.25 -8.25
C PHE A 230 11.75 -8.94 -9.27
N ALA A 231 11.87 -7.85 -10.03
CA ALA A 231 10.93 -7.49 -11.09
C ALA A 231 10.80 -8.59 -12.13
N ALA A 232 11.93 -9.07 -12.67
CA ALA A 232 11.91 -10.17 -13.65
C ALA A 232 11.26 -11.45 -13.11
N ALA A 233 11.45 -11.75 -11.81
CA ALA A 233 10.82 -12.91 -11.17
C ALA A 233 9.31 -12.70 -10.94
N ALA A 234 8.87 -11.48 -10.63
CA ALA A 234 7.45 -11.14 -10.43
C ALA A 234 6.67 -11.22 -11.75
N HIS A 235 7.22 -10.66 -12.83
CA HIS A 235 6.60 -10.62 -14.15
C HIS A 235 6.34 -12.00 -14.76
N LYS A 236 7.00 -13.05 -14.27
CA LYS A 236 6.71 -14.43 -14.69
C LYS A 236 5.32 -14.93 -14.29
N ASN A 237 4.65 -14.26 -13.35
CA ASN A 237 3.26 -14.55 -13.00
C ASN A 237 2.26 -14.01 -14.05
N GLY A 238 2.68 -13.11 -14.92
CA GLY A 238 1.85 -12.49 -15.96
C GLY A 238 1.76 -10.98 -15.86
N THR A 239 1.01 -10.37 -16.79
CA THR A 239 0.78 -8.92 -16.81
C THR A 239 0.10 -8.47 -15.52
N GLY A 240 0.52 -7.33 -14.97
CA GLY A 240 -0.04 -6.78 -13.71
C GLY A 240 0.53 -7.41 -12.44
N TRP A 241 1.42 -8.41 -12.55
CA TRP A 241 2.19 -8.95 -11.44
C TRP A 241 3.56 -8.29 -11.38
N LEU A 242 3.85 -7.64 -10.26
CA LEU A 242 4.99 -6.75 -10.08
C LEU A 242 5.74 -7.11 -8.79
N ALA A 243 7.00 -6.79 -8.72
CA ALA A 243 7.71 -6.71 -7.45
C ALA A 243 7.13 -5.56 -6.59
N GLY A 244 7.78 -5.20 -5.50
CA GLY A 244 7.35 -4.03 -4.72
C GLY A 244 7.25 -2.79 -5.61
N THR A 245 6.20 -2.00 -5.42
CA THR A 245 5.93 -0.77 -6.16
C THR A 245 5.71 0.42 -5.23
N MET A 246 6.08 1.60 -5.69
CA MET A 246 5.73 2.86 -5.05
C MET A 246 4.21 3.00 -4.91
N ARG A 247 3.46 2.68 -5.97
CA ARG A 247 1.99 2.77 -5.99
C ARG A 247 1.34 1.88 -4.93
N GLY A 248 1.80 0.64 -4.80
CA GLY A 248 1.32 -0.27 -3.76
C GLY A 248 1.66 0.23 -2.35
N ALA A 249 2.88 0.73 -2.15
CA ALA A 249 3.30 1.32 -0.87
C ALA A 249 2.48 2.58 -0.53
N ALA A 250 2.13 3.41 -1.54
CA ALA A 250 1.29 4.59 -1.36
C ALA A 250 -0.12 4.21 -0.89
N VAL A 251 -0.73 3.18 -1.47
CA VAL A 251 -2.05 2.70 -1.03
C VAL A 251 -2.01 2.26 0.43
N VAL A 252 -1.00 1.50 0.84
CA VAL A 252 -0.84 1.10 2.25
C VAL A 252 -0.74 2.33 3.15
N LYS A 253 0.14 3.29 2.83
CA LYS A 253 0.34 4.49 3.65
C LYS A 253 -0.94 5.32 3.75
N ILE A 254 -1.62 5.58 2.64
CA ILE A 254 -2.87 6.35 2.60
C ILE A 254 -3.93 5.70 3.50
N LEU A 255 -4.13 4.39 3.36
CA LEU A 255 -5.14 3.69 4.16
C LEU A 255 -4.77 3.65 5.65
N VAL A 256 -3.49 3.46 5.98
CA VAL A 256 -3.02 3.54 7.38
C VAL A 256 -3.25 4.94 7.94
N GLU A 257 -2.86 6.00 7.24
CA GLU A 257 -3.03 7.38 7.71
C GLU A 257 -4.50 7.74 7.92
N ILE A 258 -5.36 7.40 6.97
CA ILE A 258 -6.79 7.74 7.05
C ILE A 258 -7.48 6.91 8.15
N ILE A 259 -7.28 5.60 8.19
CA ILE A 259 -7.96 4.74 9.16
C ILE A 259 -7.40 4.95 10.57
N MET A 260 -6.08 4.95 10.73
CA MET A 260 -5.44 5.05 12.04
C MET A 260 -5.31 6.50 12.56
N GLY A 261 -5.55 7.50 11.71
CA GLY A 261 -5.51 8.92 12.10
C GLY A 261 -4.11 9.42 12.48
N THR A 262 -3.05 8.75 12.01
CA THR A 262 -1.67 9.11 12.34
C THR A 262 -0.73 8.89 11.16
N ARG A 263 0.29 9.75 11.04
CA ARG A 263 1.43 9.58 10.15
C ARG A 263 2.60 8.86 10.83
N ASN A 264 2.56 8.72 12.15
CA ASN A 264 3.58 8.01 12.92
C ASN A 264 3.17 6.56 13.15
N VAL A 265 3.63 5.65 12.29
CA VAL A 265 3.34 4.22 12.43
C VAL A 265 4.06 3.58 13.62
N GLN A 266 5.09 4.22 14.16
CA GLN A 266 5.82 3.79 15.36
C GLN A 266 5.11 4.19 16.67
N ALA A 267 4.11 5.06 16.60
CA ALA A 267 3.29 5.38 17.77
C ALA A 267 2.62 4.10 18.31
N ALA A 268 2.43 4.04 19.62
CA ALA A 268 1.78 2.89 20.23
C ALA A 268 0.42 2.63 19.60
N LEU A 269 0.13 1.37 19.28
CA LEU A 269 -1.15 0.97 18.74
C LEU A 269 -2.23 1.25 19.78
N ASN A 270 -3.20 2.06 19.42
CA ASN A 270 -4.43 2.22 20.17
C ASN A 270 -5.54 1.44 19.48
N ALA A 271 -5.75 0.19 19.90
CA ALA A 271 -6.80 -0.69 19.39
C ALA A 271 -8.20 -0.23 19.85
N ASN A 272 -8.27 0.57 20.93
CA ASN A 272 -9.53 1.15 21.37
C ASN A 272 -9.90 2.31 20.43
N LYS A 273 -11.18 2.44 20.18
CA LYS A 273 -11.71 3.55 19.40
C LYS A 273 -12.00 4.74 20.32
N ASP A 274 -11.85 5.94 19.79
CA ASP A 274 -12.26 7.17 20.47
C ASP A 274 -13.79 7.30 20.59
N ALA A 275 -14.27 8.40 21.12
CA ALA A 275 -15.72 8.66 21.27
C ALA A 275 -16.47 8.69 19.91
N ASN A 276 -15.78 8.95 18.82
CA ASN A 276 -16.31 8.91 17.47
C ASN A 276 -16.23 7.51 16.83
N GLY A 277 -15.67 6.53 17.53
CA GLY A 277 -15.46 5.17 17.02
C GLY A 277 -14.27 5.03 16.06
N LEU A 278 -13.31 5.96 16.09
CA LEU A 278 -12.14 5.99 15.22
C LEU A 278 -10.86 5.58 15.95
N TYR A 279 -9.97 4.88 15.25
CA TYR A 279 -8.62 4.59 15.73
C TYR A 279 -7.76 5.86 15.77
N GLN A 280 -6.83 5.95 16.71
CA GLN A 280 -5.98 7.12 16.96
C GLN A 280 -4.56 6.71 17.33
N GLY A 281 -3.97 5.78 16.58
CA GLY A 281 -2.61 5.34 16.91
C GLY A 281 -1.91 4.60 15.79
N GLY A 282 -0.59 4.49 15.90
CA GLY A 282 0.26 3.70 15.02
C GLY A 282 0.28 2.21 15.40
N PHE A 283 1.31 1.51 14.95
CA PHE A 283 1.48 0.06 15.15
C PHE A 283 2.63 -0.28 16.13
N GLY A 284 3.27 0.73 16.67
CA GLY A 284 4.50 0.51 17.43
C GLY A 284 5.62 -0.03 16.56
N THR A 285 6.68 -0.54 17.20
CA THR A 285 7.85 -1.08 16.50
C THR A 285 7.52 -2.42 15.85
N GLY A 286 7.86 -2.58 14.57
CA GLY A 286 7.90 -3.87 13.90
C GLY A 286 9.09 -4.72 14.40
N VAL A 287 9.69 -5.55 13.53
CA VAL A 287 10.94 -6.27 13.83
C VAL A 287 12.10 -5.27 13.75
N THR A 288 12.39 -4.60 14.86
CA THR A 288 13.41 -3.55 14.97
C THR A 288 14.43 -3.87 16.07
N ASN A 289 15.55 -3.12 16.10
CA ASN A 289 16.62 -3.26 17.09
C ASN A 289 17.38 -4.59 17.09
N TRP A 290 17.37 -5.30 15.95
CA TRP A 290 18.21 -6.45 15.69
C TRP A 290 19.40 -6.01 14.84
N ASP A 291 20.57 -5.88 15.43
CA ASP A 291 21.76 -5.40 14.74
C ASP A 291 22.24 -6.39 13.66
N TRP A 292 23.01 -5.88 12.69
CA TRP A 292 23.47 -6.65 11.55
C TRP A 292 24.34 -7.87 11.93
N THR A 293 25.19 -7.74 12.93
CA THR A 293 26.06 -8.83 13.38
C THR A 293 25.27 -9.96 13.98
N SER A 294 24.33 -9.63 14.87
CA SER A 294 23.41 -10.60 15.47
C SER A 294 22.55 -11.30 14.43
N TRP A 295 22.07 -10.56 13.41
CA TRP A 295 21.32 -11.13 12.31
C TRP A 295 22.18 -12.09 11.48
N SER A 296 23.39 -11.71 11.09
CA SER A 296 24.32 -12.58 10.37
C SER A 296 24.64 -13.86 11.16
N ASN A 297 24.86 -13.75 12.45
CA ASN A 297 25.15 -14.89 13.31
C ASN A 297 23.93 -15.77 13.58
N HIS A 298 22.72 -15.20 13.48
CA HIS A 298 21.49 -15.95 13.71
C HIS A 298 21.23 -16.97 12.60
N ASN A 299 21.18 -16.52 11.35
CA ASN A 299 20.86 -17.40 10.22
C ASN A 299 21.64 -17.09 8.95
N GLY A 300 22.93 -16.82 9.08
CA GLY A 300 23.80 -16.64 7.94
C GLY A 300 23.46 -15.42 7.08
N ASN A 301 23.07 -14.32 7.72
CA ASN A 301 22.71 -13.07 7.04
C ASN A 301 21.44 -13.20 6.18
N ASN A 302 20.41 -13.83 6.72
CA ASN A 302 19.15 -14.13 6.06
C ASN A 302 17.95 -13.67 6.89
N PRO A 303 16.73 -13.64 6.33
CA PRO A 303 15.54 -13.26 7.07
C PRO A 303 15.28 -14.17 8.28
N ILE A 304 14.85 -13.56 9.37
CA ILE A 304 14.73 -14.23 10.68
C ILE A 304 13.32 -14.68 11.04
N LEU A 305 12.30 -14.26 10.28
CA LEU A 305 10.92 -14.63 10.51
C LEU A 305 10.41 -15.55 9.42
N HIS A 306 9.72 -16.59 9.82
CA HIS A 306 8.91 -17.41 8.93
C HIS A 306 7.73 -16.62 8.36
N MET A 307 7.35 -16.84 7.10
CA MET A 307 6.27 -16.10 6.43
C MET A 307 4.89 -16.33 7.08
N SER A 308 4.73 -17.37 7.92
CA SER A 308 3.51 -17.55 8.70
C SER A 308 3.39 -16.62 9.92
N ALA A 309 4.42 -15.86 10.25
CA ALA A 309 4.41 -14.96 11.41
C ALA A 309 3.24 -13.97 11.34
N GLY A 310 2.31 -14.06 12.30
CA GLY A 310 1.11 -13.23 12.37
C GLY A 310 -0.09 -13.69 11.54
N VAL A 311 -0.02 -14.83 10.85
CA VAL A 311 -1.17 -15.38 10.05
C VAL A 311 -2.37 -15.67 10.92
N ASP A 312 -2.15 -16.06 12.16
CA ASP A 312 -3.19 -16.34 13.15
C ASP A 312 -4.00 -15.08 13.57
N MET A 313 -3.52 -13.89 13.25
CA MET A 313 -4.30 -12.68 13.42
C MET A 313 -5.33 -12.46 12.28
N ALA A 314 -5.26 -13.21 11.20
CA ALA A 314 -6.15 -13.11 10.04
C ALA A 314 -6.32 -11.64 9.59
N ASP A 315 -7.55 -11.09 9.43
CA ASP A 315 -7.82 -9.67 9.15
C ASP A 315 -7.81 -8.79 10.42
N GLY A 316 -7.09 -9.22 11.46
CA GLY A 316 -6.94 -8.45 12.69
C GLY A 316 -6.12 -7.19 12.52
N LEU A 317 -6.12 -6.38 13.58
CA LEU A 317 -5.35 -5.14 13.71
C LEU A 317 -4.51 -5.21 14.97
N GLY A 318 -3.23 -4.91 14.87
CA GLY A 318 -2.37 -4.85 16.06
C GLY A 318 -0.94 -5.28 15.81
N VAL A 319 -0.32 -5.77 16.86
CA VAL A 319 1.05 -6.29 16.85
C VAL A 319 1.05 -7.73 17.36
N LYS A 320 1.56 -8.64 16.53
CA LYS A 320 1.80 -10.03 16.94
C LYS A 320 3.21 -10.16 17.49
N GLU A 321 3.34 -10.66 18.72
CA GLU A 321 4.62 -11.04 19.27
C GLU A 321 5.00 -12.44 18.81
N VAL A 322 6.22 -12.57 18.27
CA VAL A 322 6.75 -13.82 17.72
C VAL A 322 8.15 -14.06 18.29
N PRO A 323 8.38 -15.13 19.05
CA PRO A 323 9.72 -15.45 19.55
C PRO A 323 10.64 -15.85 18.40
N VAL A 324 11.82 -15.20 18.33
CA VAL A 324 12.90 -15.58 17.42
C VAL A 324 13.87 -16.49 18.19
N VAL A 325 13.99 -17.74 17.75
CA VAL A 325 14.69 -18.79 18.46
C VAL A 325 16.07 -19.01 17.85
N LYS A 326 17.13 -19.08 18.68
CA LYS A 326 18.49 -19.40 18.26
C LYS A 326 18.65 -20.89 17.95
N ALA A 327 19.76 -21.25 17.33
CA ALA A 327 20.12 -22.63 17.00
C ALA A 327 20.18 -23.57 18.23
N ASP A 328 20.42 -23.03 19.43
CA ASP A 328 20.43 -23.78 20.70
C ASP A 328 19.04 -23.98 21.32
N GLY A 329 17.98 -23.47 20.67
CA GLY A 329 16.61 -23.54 21.15
C GLY A 329 16.20 -22.43 22.13
N THR A 330 17.10 -21.51 22.48
CA THR A 330 16.77 -20.38 23.36
C THR A 330 16.18 -19.19 22.56
N THR A 331 15.30 -18.41 23.18
CA THR A 331 14.77 -17.20 22.56
C THR A 331 15.83 -16.12 22.52
N ALA A 332 16.15 -15.63 21.32
CA ALA A 332 17.06 -14.51 21.12
C ALA A 332 16.39 -13.18 21.50
N PHE A 333 15.18 -12.96 20.99
CA PHE A 333 14.30 -11.85 21.30
C PHE A 333 12.88 -12.14 20.82
N THR A 334 11.93 -11.29 21.18
CA THR A 334 10.56 -11.36 20.66
C THR A 334 10.37 -10.29 19.61
N ALA A 335 10.11 -10.73 18.37
CA ALA A 335 9.79 -9.84 17.27
C ALA A 335 8.36 -9.32 17.39
N LYS A 336 8.17 -8.05 17.05
CA LYS A 336 6.85 -7.42 16.97
C LYS A 336 6.45 -7.28 15.49
N VAL A 337 5.47 -8.06 15.09
CA VAL A 337 4.96 -8.11 13.71
C VAL A 337 3.73 -7.21 13.61
N PRO A 338 3.82 -6.04 12.94
CA PRO A 338 2.65 -5.20 12.73
C PRO A 338 1.68 -5.88 11.77
N VAL A 339 0.38 -5.83 12.09
CA VAL A 339 -0.71 -6.38 11.30
C VAL A 339 -1.78 -5.33 11.07
N PHE A 340 -2.06 -5.03 9.80
CA PHE A 340 -3.07 -4.07 9.38
C PHE A 340 -4.12 -4.78 8.52
N PHE A 341 -5.18 -5.23 9.16
CA PHE A 341 -6.29 -5.96 8.54
C PHE A 341 -5.85 -7.10 7.62
N GLY A 342 -4.86 -7.86 8.06
CA GLY A 342 -4.31 -8.99 7.31
C GLY A 342 -2.97 -8.73 6.62
N LEU A 343 -2.54 -7.50 6.42
CA LEU A 343 -1.19 -7.16 5.95
C LEU A 343 -0.21 -7.20 7.11
N LYS A 344 0.86 -7.97 6.97
CA LYS A 344 1.86 -8.21 8.00
C LYS A 344 3.22 -7.63 7.59
N ASN A 345 4.06 -7.29 8.56
CA ASN A 345 5.45 -6.89 8.34
C ASN A 345 5.65 -5.81 7.25
N PHE A 346 4.73 -4.87 7.11
CA PHE A 346 4.76 -3.89 6.03
C PHE A 346 5.72 -2.71 6.27
N PHE A 347 6.41 -2.70 7.41
CA PHE A 347 7.56 -1.82 7.71
C PHE A 347 8.49 -2.46 8.76
N GLY A 348 9.72 -1.98 8.87
CA GLY A 348 10.64 -2.28 9.99
C GLY A 348 11.20 -3.69 10.02
N TYR A 349 11.10 -4.46 8.94
CA TYR A 349 11.62 -5.83 8.89
C TYR A 349 12.74 -6.02 7.85
N ILE A 350 12.43 -5.89 6.58
CA ILE A 350 13.37 -5.97 5.45
C ILE A 350 13.04 -4.83 4.50
N TRP A 351 14.06 -4.17 3.93
CA TRP A 351 13.91 -3.19 2.87
C TRP A 351 13.12 -3.79 1.70
N ARG A 352 12.13 -3.06 1.23
CA ARG A 352 11.33 -3.43 0.07
C ARG A 352 11.83 -2.69 -1.14
N VAL A 353 12.13 -3.42 -2.20
CA VAL A 353 12.41 -2.82 -3.49
C VAL A 353 11.17 -2.13 -4.04
N SER A 354 11.39 -1.17 -4.94
CA SER A 354 10.33 -0.50 -5.69
C SER A 354 10.73 -0.49 -7.16
N GLU A 355 10.01 -1.24 -8.01
CA GLU A 355 10.40 -1.42 -9.42
C GLU A 355 9.88 -0.31 -10.33
N ASP A 356 8.83 0.41 -9.92
CA ASP A 356 8.18 1.47 -10.70
C ASP A 356 8.78 2.86 -10.45
N GLU A 357 9.87 2.93 -9.69
CA GLU A 357 10.57 4.19 -9.40
C GLU A 357 12.09 4.02 -9.43
N LEU A 358 12.78 5.12 -9.73
CA LEU A 358 14.22 5.20 -9.78
C LEU A 358 14.69 6.56 -9.23
N ALA A 359 15.75 6.57 -8.44
CA ALA A 359 16.40 7.79 -8.04
C ALA A 359 17.66 8.05 -8.90
N GLU A 360 17.93 9.33 -9.18
CA GLU A 360 19.16 9.76 -9.85
C GLU A 360 19.87 10.81 -8.98
N ALA A 361 21.05 10.47 -8.50
CA ALA A 361 21.87 11.37 -7.70
C ALA A 361 22.53 12.44 -8.58
N ASN A 362 22.32 13.71 -8.25
CA ASN A 362 23.05 14.83 -8.82
C ASN A 362 24.45 15.00 -8.15
N ALA A 363 25.29 15.84 -8.74
CA ALA A 363 26.60 16.13 -8.17
C ALA A 363 26.53 16.84 -6.79
N ASP A 364 25.48 17.63 -6.57
CA ASP A 364 25.19 18.33 -5.31
C ASP A 364 24.47 17.42 -4.27
N LYS A 365 24.32 16.12 -4.56
CA LYS A 365 23.63 15.14 -3.71
C LYS A 365 22.10 15.31 -3.59
N THR A 366 21.48 16.14 -4.39
CA THR A 366 20.03 16.08 -4.59
C THR A 366 19.66 14.83 -5.38
N MET A 367 18.46 14.30 -5.13
CA MET A 367 17.95 13.13 -5.84
C MET A 367 16.76 13.51 -6.71
N LYS A 368 16.89 13.31 -8.02
CA LYS A 368 15.74 13.31 -8.92
C LYS A 368 14.94 12.03 -8.72
N HIS A 369 13.64 12.14 -8.73
CA HIS A 369 12.71 11.02 -8.65
C HIS A 369 12.05 10.77 -10.01
N TRP A 370 12.32 9.60 -10.56
CA TRP A 370 11.77 9.11 -11.82
C TRP A 370 10.77 8.00 -11.54
N VAL A 371 9.63 8.02 -12.24
CA VAL A 371 8.53 7.07 -12.04
C VAL A 371 8.08 6.54 -13.39
N THR A 372 7.73 5.26 -13.47
CA THR A 372 7.13 4.68 -14.67
C THR A 372 5.72 5.23 -14.89
N PRO A 373 5.37 5.73 -16.08
CA PRO A 373 4.02 6.26 -16.34
C PRO A 373 2.96 5.17 -16.34
N SER A 374 3.32 3.93 -16.66
CA SER A 374 2.43 2.77 -16.69
C SER A 374 3.05 1.61 -15.89
N ILE A 375 2.22 0.86 -15.17
CA ILE A 375 2.65 -0.39 -14.50
C ILE A 375 2.75 -1.56 -15.48
N TYR A 376 2.17 -1.44 -16.67
CA TYR A 376 2.22 -2.46 -17.73
C TYR A 376 3.30 -2.19 -18.76
N GLY A 377 4.01 -1.07 -18.63
CA GLY A 377 5.10 -0.71 -19.52
C GLY A 377 6.30 -1.62 -19.37
N THR A 378 7.08 -1.75 -20.43
CA THR A 378 8.39 -2.42 -20.37
C THR A 378 9.48 -1.40 -20.07
N TYR A 379 10.12 -1.53 -18.93
CA TYR A 379 11.18 -0.64 -18.48
C TYR A 379 12.46 -1.43 -18.19
N THR A 380 13.60 -0.82 -18.45
CA THR A 380 14.89 -1.36 -18.02
C THR A 380 15.28 -0.70 -16.71
N TYR A 381 15.28 -1.43 -15.61
CA TYR A 381 15.64 -0.88 -14.30
C TYR A 381 17.09 -0.37 -14.32
N GLY A 382 17.31 0.84 -13.83
CA GLY A 382 18.58 1.56 -13.92
C GLY A 382 18.71 2.46 -15.15
N SER A 383 17.62 2.68 -15.87
CA SER A 383 17.49 3.63 -16.99
C SER A 383 16.25 4.50 -16.81
N THR A 384 16.34 5.76 -17.20
CA THR A 384 15.19 6.69 -17.19
C THR A 384 14.43 6.73 -18.52
N ALA A 385 14.81 5.87 -19.47
CA ALA A 385 14.12 5.80 -20.77
C ALA A 385 12.65 5.39 -20.56
N GLY A 386 11.73 6.23 -21.00
CA GLY A 386 10.29 6.03 -20.84
C GLY A 386 9.73 6.39 -19.46
N MET A 387 10.56 6.81 -18.50
CA MET A 387 10.12 7.27 -17.19
C MET A 387 9.80 8.78 -17.18
N VAL A 388 9.03 9.20 -16.20
CA VAL A 388 8.63 10.59 -15.97
C VAL A 388 9.39 11.12 -14.74
N LEU A 389 10.05 12.28 -14.89
CA LEU A 389 10.62 13.01 -13.76
C LEU A 389 9.48 13.65 -12.96
N LYS A 390 9.37 13.35 -11.68
CA LYS A 390 8.33 13.86 -10.79
C LYS A 390 8.88 14.95 -9.85
N SER A 391 9.84 14.62 -9.04
CA SER A 391 10.32 15.48 -7.97
C SER A 391 11.82 15.44 -7.78
N THR A 392 12.33 16.39 -7.00
CA THR A 392 13.69 16.39 -6.48
C THR A 392 13.65 16.38 -4.95
N ALA A 393 14.35 15.44 -4.34
CA ALA A 393 14.49 15.34 -2.89
C ALA A 393 15.54 16.33 -2.35
N PRO A 394 15.55 16.61 -1.03
CA PRO A 394 16.57 17.41 -0.37
C PRO A 394 17.98 16.87 -0.60
N THR A 395 18.97 17.75 -0.44
CA THR A 395 20.38 17.38 -0.38
C THR A 395 20.69 16.52 0.85
N TYR A 396 21.83 15.78 0.78
CA TYR A 396 22.32 15.11 2.00
C TYR A 396 22.72 16.12 3.09
N PRO A 397 22.82 15.71 4.37
CA PRO A 397 22.38 14.39 4.80
C PRO A 397 20.88 14.28 4.72
N GLY A 398 20.40 13.07 4.48
CA GLY A 398 18.99 12.76 4.70
C GLY A 398 18.58 13.07 6.13
N GLY A 399 17.37 12.73 6.52
CA GLY A 399 16.89 13.02 7.87
C GLY A 399 15.42 12.62 8.01
N TRP A 400 14.84 13.00 9.14
CA TRP A 400 13.41 12.82 9.38
C TRP A 400 12.60 13.66 8.39
N ILE A 401 11.64 13.02 7.74
CA ILE A 401 10.82 13.65 6.69
C ILE A 401 9.87 14.65 7.34
N LYS A 402 9.97 15.91 6.91
CA LYS A 402 9.05 16.96 7.33
C LYS A 402 7.90 17.13 6.35
N ARG A 403 8.19 17.11 5.05
CA ARG A 403 7.19 17.17 3.98
C ARG A 403 7.43 16.08 2.96
N MET A 404 6.33 15.58 2.42
CA MET A 404 6.31 14.54 1.39
C MET A 404 5.43 15.00 0.23
N SER A 405 5.90 14.82 -0.99
CA SER A 405 5.07 14.96 -2.18
C SER A 405 4.20 13.72 -2.36
N TYR A 406 2.98 13.94 -2.84
CA TYR A 406 2.06 12.88 -3.25
C TYR A 406 1.60 13.08 -4.70
N ASP A 407 2.30 13.92 -5.48
CA ASP A 407 2.01 14.09 -6.88
C ASP A 407 2.18 12.76 -7.63
N GLY A 408 1.11 12.27 -8.20
CA GLY A 408 1.08 10.94 -8.80
C GLY A 408 1.25 9.79 -7.81
N LEU A 409 0.87 9.98 -6.54
CA LEU A 409 1.06 9.01 -5.45
C LEU A 409 2.54 8.71 -5.15
N GLU A 410 3.45 9.63 -5.49
CA GLU A 410 4.90 9.37 -5.48
C GLU A 410 5.52 9.15 -4.09
N MET A 411 4.88 9.59 -3.00
CA MET A 411 5.43 9.51 -1.64
C MET A 411 6.93 9.84 -1.58
N TRP A 412 7.30 11.03 -2.08
CA TRP A 412 8.69 11.45 -2.18
C TRP A 412 9.04 12.54 -1.17
N PRO A 413 10.13 12.41 -0.41
CA PRO A 413 10.54 13.43 0.56
C PRO A 413 10.89 14.73 -0.16
N THR A 414 10.28 15.85 0.26
CA THR A 414 10.56 17.18 -0.29
C THR A 414 11.21 18.11 0.71
N GLU A 415 11.11 17.83 2.01
CA GLU A 415 11.75 18.56 3.08
C GLU A 415 12.10 17.60 4.24
N VAL A 416 13.29 17.74 4.80
CA VAL A 416 13.72 17.08 6.04
C VAL A 416 13.85 18.11 7.16
N GLY A 417 13.89 17.67 8.42
CA GLY A 417 13.98 18.54 9.60
C GLY A 417 12.95 18.22 10.67
N GLY A 418 12.26 17.07 10.51
CA GLY A 418 11.38 16.50 11.53
C GLY A 418 12.17 15.73 12.62
N SER A 419 11.44 14.89 13.33
CA SER A 419 11.96 13.94 14.31
C SER A 419 11.10 12.67 14.29
N GLU A 420 11.46 11.69 15.09
CA GLU A 420 10.68 10.46 15.29
C GLU A 420 9.20 10.71 15.64
N SER A 421 8.90 11.79 16.32
CA SER A 421 7.56 12.13 16.82
C SER A 421 6.94 13.35 16.16
N THR A 422 7.53 13.88 15.09
CA THR A 422 7.03 15.09 14.40
C THR A 422 6.84 14.87 12.90
N TYR A 423 5.91 15.60 12.31
CA TYR A 423 5.54 15.64 10.90
C TYR A 423 5.17 14.26 10.35
N GLN A 424 6.03 13.60 9.54
CA GLN A 424 5.75 12.30 8.94
C GLN A 424 6.10 11.12 9.87
N GLY A 425 7.02 11.33 10.84
CA GLY A 425 7.53 10.24 11.68
C GLY A 425 8.35 9.20 10.93
N ASP A 426 8.67 9.43 9.68
CA ASP A 426 9.42 8.56 8.77
C ASP A 426 10.79 9.17 8.45
N HIS A 427 11.75 8.34 8.00
CA HIS A 427 13.11 8.79 7.71
C HIS A 427 13.49 8.62 6.24
N TYR A 428 14.27 9.58 5.73
CA TYR A 428 14.89 9.59 4.42
C TYR A 428 16.41 9.39 4.54
N TRP A 429 16.93 8.34 3.90
CA TRP A 429 18.37 8.04 3.86
C TRP A 429 18.96 8.49 2.54
N ASN A 430 19.74 9.57 2.59
CA ASN A 430 20.59 10.09 1.53
C ASN A 430 21.97 10.40 2.14
N SER A 431 22.95 9.53 1.92
CA SER A 431 24.25 9.55 2.59
C SER A 431 25.27 10.45 1.85
N SER A 432 26.21 11.02 2.59
CA SER A 432 27.34 11.80 2.04
C SER A 432 28.22 11.01 1.07
N ASN A 433 28.25 9.69 1.22
CA ASN A 433 29.09 8.80 0.39
C ASN A 433 28.48 8.45 -0.97
N ILE A 434 27.31 9.00 -1.30
CA ILE A 434 26.66 8.75 -2.58
C ILE A 434 27.44 9.45 -3.70
N SER A 435 27.82 8.69 -4.72
CA SER A 435 28.30 9.22 -6.00
C SER A 435 27.12 9.58 -6.90
N SER A 436 27.33 10.44 -7.91
CA SER A 436 26.33 10.69 -8.95
C SER A 436 25.94 9.42 -9.71
N GLY A 437 24.72 9.39 -10.25
CA GLY A 437 24.18 8.28 -11.02
C GLY A 437 22.92 7.65 -10.41
N PHE A 438 22.46 6.57 -11.01
CA PHE A 438 21.21 5.93 -10.62
C PHE A 438 21.29 5.16 -9.30
N ARG A 439 20.21 5.25 -8.53
CA ARG A 439 20.05 4.63 -7.21
C ARG A 439 18.77 3.83 -7.15
N ALA A 440 18.84 2.67 -6.50
CA ALA A 440 17.66 1.93 -6.13
C ALA A 440 16.87 2.70 -5.05
N VAL A 441 15.56 2.65 -5.12
CA VAL A 441 14.67 3.16 -4.08
C VAL A 441 14.20 1.98 -3.24
N PHE A 442 14.46 2.05 -1.94
CA PHE A 442 13.99 1.07 -0.97
C PHE A 442 13.07 1.72 0.05
N ARG A 443 12.03 1.01 0.45
CA ARG A 443 10.99 1.51 1.35
C ARG A 443 10.83 0.67 2.61
N GLY A 444 10.27 1.28 3.66
CA GLY A 444 9.80 0.61 4.87
C GLY A 444 10.84 0.33 5.94
N ALA A 445 12.14 0.51 5.64
CA ALA A 445 13.28 0.22 6.52
C ALA A 445 13.45 -1.27 6.91
N HIS A 446 14.50 -1.61 7.64
CA HIS A 446 14.78 -2.97 8.11
C HIS A 446 15.03 -3.02 9.62
N THR A 447 15.30 -4.22 10.15
CA THR A 447 15.27 -4.55 11.57
C THR A 447 16.11 -3.66 12.49
N ASN A 448 17.25 -3.12 12.05
CA ASN A 448 18.14 -2.34 12.92
C ASN A 448 17.86 -0.83 12.92
N HIS A 449 16.80 -0.36 12.25
CA HIS A 449 16.53 1.08 12.16
C HIS A 449 15.72 1.64 13.34
N GLY A 450 14.98 0.80 14.05
CA GLY A 450 14.18 1.28 15.18
C GLY A 450 13.14 2.34 14.78
N GLY A 451 13.06 3.43 15.50
CA GLY A 451 12.13 4.54 15.29
C GLY A 451 12.08 5.12 13.87
N PRO A 452 13.20 5.24 13.13
CA PRO A 452 13.22 5.66 11.72
C PRO A 452 12.43 4.80 10.74
N ALA A 453 12.02 3.58 11.10
CA ALA A 453 11.24 2.71 10.24
C ALA A 453 9.77 3.12 10.17
N GLY A 454 9.19 3.16 8.97
CA GLY A 454 7.78 3.46 8.79
C GLY A 454 7.32 3.29 7.35
N CYS A 455 6.01 3.46 7.11
CA CYS A 455 5.41 3.26 5.77
C CYS A 455 5.95 4.21 4.71
N GLY A 456 6.32 5.43 5.09
CA GLY A 456 6.86 6.44 4.19
C GLY A 456 8.39 6.52 4.18
N ALA A 457 9.07 5.63 4.92
CA ALA A 457 10.54 5.61 4.98
C ALA A 457 11.17 5.28 3.62
N VAL A 458 12.16 6.06 3.19
CA VAL A 458 12.79 5.98 1.87
C VAL A 458 14.31 5.93 2.00
N ASN A 459 14.95 5.03 1.24
CA ASN A 459 16.40 4.93 1.15
C ASN A 459 16.86 4.96 -0.32
N VAL A 460 17.80 5.85 -0.62
CA VAL A 460 18.41 6.03 -1.94
C VAL A 460 19.94 5.90 -1.91
N ASN A 461 20.49 5.30 -0.85
CA ASN A 461 21.94 5.14 -0.69
C ASN A 461 22.55 4.14 -1.66
N ASN A 462 21.78 3.20 -2.15
CA ASN A 462 22.28 2.01 -2.81
C ASN A 462 22.26 2.12 -4.33
N ALA A 463 23.29 1.63 -4.99
CA ALA A 463 23.30 1.50 -6.45
C ALA A 463 22.20 0.52 -6.90
N VAL A 464 21.76 0.66 -8.14
CA VAL A 464 20.71 -0.20 -8.74
C VAL A 464 21.12 -1.69 -8.80
N THR A 465 22.40 -1.98 -8.68
CA THR A 465 22.97 -3.34 -8.65
C THR A 465 23.05 -3.94 -7.23
N ASN A 466 22.61 -3.20 -6.20
CA ASN A 466 22.72 -3.68 -4.83
C ASN A 466 21.77 -4.87 -4.60
N ALA A 467 22.34 -5.93 -4.03
CA ALA A 467 21.64 -7.13 -3.59
C ALA A 467 22.17 -7.51 -2.22
N ASN A 468 21.32 -7.61 -1.21
CA ASN A 468 21.77 -7.88 0.15
C ASN A 468 20.69 -8.64 0.94
N ALA A 469 21.10 -9.27 2.04
CA ALA A 469 20.24 -10.09 2.89
C ALA A 469 19.11 -9.31 3.56
N ASN A 470 19.23 -7.98 3.69
CA ASN A 470 18.21 -7.09 4.20
C ASN A 470 17.36 -6.41 3.11
N ILE A 471 17.45 -6.90 1.87
CA ILE A 471 16.68 -6.40 0.72
C ILE A 471 15.81 -7.53 0.19
N GLY A 472 14.50 -7.31 0.19
CA GLY A 472 13.48 -8.22 -0.29
C GLY A 472 12.42 -7.50 -1.11
N SER A 473 11.37 -8.21 -1.48
CA SER A 473 10.28 -7.67 -2.28
C SER A 473 8.94 -8.26 -1.82
N PRO A 474 7.86 -7.48 -1.71
CA PRO A 474 6.52 -8.03 -1.84
C PRO A 474 6.27 -8.47 -3.29
N LEU A 475 5.24 -9.26 -3.50
CA LEU A 475 4.61 -9.46 -4.81
C LEU A 475 3.34 -8.62 -4.84
N CYS A 476 3.27 -7.64 -5.74
CA CYS A 476 2.12 -6.80 -5.96
C CYS A 476 1.31 -7.30 -7.16
N GLU A 477 0.00 -7.06 -7.14
CA GLU A 477 -0.88 -7.43 -8.24
C GLU A 477 -1.91 -6.32 -8.49
N PHE A 478 -2.05 -5.94 -9.77
CA PHE A 478 -3.05 -5.00 -10.25
C PHE A 478 -3.61 -5.52 -11.57
N ALA A 479 -4.89 -5.87 -11.59
CA ALA A 479 -5.55 -6.38 -12.79
C ALA A 479 -5.83 -5.30 -13.84
N GLU A 480 -5.78 -4.02 -13.45
CA GLU A 480 -5.99 -2.86 -14.29
C GLU A 480 -4.81 -1.90 -14.20
N GLU A 481 -4.67 -1.02 -15.22
CA GLU A 481 -3.69 0.05 -15.18
C GLU A 481 -3.90 0.95 -13.96
N PHE A 482 -2.80 1.30 -13.30
CA PHE A 482 -2.81 2.17 -12.14
C PHE A 482 -2.33 3.58 -12.57
N PRO A 483 -3.25 4.53 -12.84
CA PRO A 483 -2.91 5.81 -13.41
C PRO A 483 -2.03 6.64 -12.48
N LEU A 484 -1.03 7.32 -13.07
CA LEU A 484 -0.10 8.20 -12.37
C LEU A 484 -0.62 9.64 -12.29
N VAL A 485 -1.53 10.02 -13.18
CA VAL A 485 -2.04 11.37 -13.32
C VAL A 485 -3.45 11.44 -12.74
N PRO A 486 -3.74 12.42 -11.85
CA PRO A 486 -5.08 12.58 -11.31
C PRO A 486 -6.01 13.23 -12.36
N GLU A 487 -7.28 12.95 -12.23
CA GLU A 487 -8.33 13.59 -13.01
C GLU A 487 -9.11 14.58 -12.15
N TYR A 488 -9.45 15.73 -12.75
CA TYR A 488 -10.27 16.74 -12.09
C TYR A 488 -11.75 16.48 -12.38
N TYR A 489 -12.54 16.39 -11.33
CA TYR A 489 -13.99 16.22 -11.43
C TYR A 489 -14.68 17.51 -10.98
N ALA A 490 -15.25 18.24 -11.95
CA ALA A 490 -15.91 19.50 -11.68
C ALA A 490 -17.13 19.34 -10.77
N VAL A 491 -17.39 20.36 -9.94
CA VAL A 491 -18.70 20.54 -9.31
C VAL A 491 -19.63 21.05 -10.42
N VAL A 492 -20.53 20.22 -10.87
CA VAL A 492 -21.51 20.59 -11.93
C VAL A 492 -22.73 21.16 -11.24
#